data_66098084e89eefdbc1d156590152147f
#
_entry.id   66098084e89eefdbc1d156590152147f
#
_cell.length_a   1.000
_cell.length_b   1.000
_cell.length_c   1.000
_cell.angle_alpha   90.00
_cell.angle_beta   90.00
_cell.angle_gamma   90.00
#
_symmetry.space_group_name_H-M   'P 1'
#
loop_
_entity.id
_entity.type
_entity.pdbx_description
1 polymer ?
#
loop_
_entity_poly.entity_id
_entity_poly.type
_entity_poly.pdbx_seq_one_letter_code
_entity_poly.pdbx_strand_id
1 'polypeptide(L)'
;MDANQGDRVRVELETEGGSTILEGRVLPAAAAKHLTIKLVNGYNVSHRVDRIINLEVLESAPSDTPSNATSPATDDSDLPQVHVIHTGGTIASKVDYATGAVNASFEPEELRANVPELAGLANLSTTKLGNMFSDDLRAQHWNKMAAACAEAFANGARGVVVTHGTDTLHHSAAALAFAFAGRGTRPAGPIAFVGSQRSSDRGSSDAAENLIAAVHWAAHGPRPTGALGDATVIVMHATSDDGRCAVLPGVATRKMHSTRRDAFRALNAAPIAHVEVGHDGCRHDLSETYAKEASETTPRAATTSPAAYRADLNLPQLTANAWLRAEHIEALAATGPAAILIHGTGLGHLPMSDPAGDAPENKDIWKALMRASNRKMPIIVTTQCMEGPVDMNVYAKGREQQDLGLLGHGLTCHPDTVAVKAHFLISNDMVLEEHLHADLCGENPPRL
;
A
#
# COMPACT_ATOMS: atom_id res chain seq x y z
N MET A 1 -6.07 38.27 -24.69
CA MET A 1 -6.33 37.66 -23.37
C MET A 1 -4.97 37.27 -22.81
N ASP A 2 -4.39 38.15 -22.00
CA ASP A 2 -2.99 38.01 -21.59
C ASP A 2 -2.94 37.76 -20.08
N ALA A 3 -3.22 36.53 -19.68
CA ALA A 3 -2.94 36.06 -18.35
C ALA A 3 -1.74 35.12 -18.39
N ASN A 4 -0.78 35.36 -17.52
CA ASN A 4 0.42 34.53 -17.39
C ASN A 4 0.23 33.39 -16.40
N GLN A 5 1.07 32.38 -16.51
CA GLN A 5 1.10 31.32 -15.54
C GLN A 5 1.36 31.88 -14.13
N GLY A 6 0.56 31.45 -13.16
CA GLY A 6 0.61 31.91 -11.78
C GLY A 6 -0.30 33.08 -11.46
N ASP A 7 -0.81 33.82 -12.45
CA ASP A 7 -1.77 34.91 -12.23
C ASP A 7 -3.06 34.37 -11.57
N ARG A 8 -3.61 35.15 -10.64
CA ARG A 8 -4.95 34.87 -10.13
C ARG A 8 -5.94 35.61 -11.04
N VAL A 9 -6.87 34.82 -11.58
CA VAL A 9 -7.84 35.31 -12.58
C VAL A 9 -9.26 35.04 -12.18
N ARG A 10 -10.16 35.89 -12.69
CA ARG A 10 -11.60 35.63 -12.76
C ARG A 10 -11.96 35.41 -14.22
N VAL A 11 -12.58 34.29 -14.52
CA VAL A 11 -12.93 33.89 -15.90
C VAL A 11 -14.43 33.70 -16.00
N GLU A 12 -15.06 34.39 -16.93
CA GLU A 12 -16.45 34.16 -17.30
C GLU A 12 -16.50 33.26 -18.53
N LEU A 13 -17.19 32.16 -18.40
CA LEU A 13 -17.28 31.10 -19.40
C LEU A 13 -18.70 30.96 -19.94
N GLU A 14 -18.82 30.77 -21.25
CA GLU A 14 -20.05 30.40 -21.91
C GLU A 14 -20.41 28.93 -21.57
N THR A 15 -21.67 28.72 -21.17
CA THR A 15 -22.24 27.40 -20.89
C THR A 15 -23.55 27.19 -21.67
N GLU A 16 -24.05 25.97 -21.76
CA GLU A 16 -25.31 25.67 -22.46
C GLU A 16 -26.54 26.39 -21.86
N GLY A 17 -26.45 26.88 -20.62
CA GLY A 17 -27.53 27.56 -19.89
C GLY A 17 -27.26 29.04 -19.58
N GLY A 18 -26.21 29.67 -20.16
CA GLY A 18 -25.83 31.04 -19.88
C GLY A 18 -24.32 31.21 -19.68
N SER A 19 -23.88 31.94 -18.65
CA SER A 19 -22.46 32.04 -18.28
C SER A 19 -22.23 31.62 -16.86
N THR A 20 -20.99 31.18 -16.57
CA THR A 20 -20.51 30.88 -15.21
C THR A 20 -19.20 31.61 -14.95
N ILE A 21 -18.99 32.02 -13.70
CA ILE A 21 -17.76 32.71 -13.26
C ILE A 21 -16.92 31.74 -12.43
N LEU A 22 -15.64 31.61 -12.78
CA LEU A 22 -14.68 30.84 -12.07
C LEU A 22 -13.51 31.74 -11.62
N GLU A 23 -13.00 31.53 -10.42
CA GLU A 23 -11.79 32.20 -9.92
C GLU A 23 -10.73 31.16 -9.57
N GLY A 24 -9.49 31.46 -9.93
CA GLY A 24 -8.36 30.56 -9.64
C GLY A 24 -7.04 31.08 -10.15
N ARG A 25 -5.99 30.29 -10.00
CA ARG A 25 -4.65 30.58 -10.53
C ARG A 25 -4.45 29.92 -11.88
N VAL A 26 -3.85 30.65 -12.81
CA VAL A 26 -3.51 30.13 -14.13
C VAL A 26 -2.40 29.09 -14.01
N LEU A 27 -2.65 27.92 -14.57
CA LEU A 27 -1.71 26.84 -14.70
C LEU A 27 -1.23 26.71 -16.16
N PRO A 28 -0.16 25.94 -16.43
CA PRO A 28 0.18 25.56 -17.80
C PRO A 28 -1.02 25.01 -18.55
N ALA A 29 -1.22 25.41 -19.79
CA ALA A 29 -2.37 24.96 -20.58
C ALA A 29 -2.36 23.45 -20.77
N ALA A 30 -3.47 22.79 -20.46
CA ALA A 30 -3.64 21.33 -20.66
C ALA A 30 -3.62 20.91 -22.14
N ALA A 31 -3.96 21.83 -23.05
CA ALA A 31 -3.90 21.63 -24.49
C ALA A 31 -3.80 22.98 -25.23
N ALA A 32 -3.38 22.95 -26.49
CA ALA A 32 -3.38 24.12 -27.33
C ALA A 32 -4.76 24.79 -27.35
N LYS A 33 -4.80 26.12 -27.22
CA LYS A 33 -6.03 26.94 -27.16
C LYS A 33 -6.93 26.62 -25.94
N HIS A 34 -6.37 26.14 -24.85
CA HIS A 34 -7.05 25.99 -23.58
C HIS A 34 -6.44 26.90 -22.52
N LEU A 35 -7.28 27.39 -21.63
CA LEU A 35 -6.89 28.02 -20.37
C LEU A 35 -7.16 27.01 -19.26
N THR A 36 -6.15 26.70 -18.48
CA THR A 36 -6.26 25.85 -17.29
C THR A 36 -6.12 26.71 -16.06
N ILE A 37 -7.08 26.62 -15.14
CA ILE A 37 -7.05 27.36 -13.88
C ILE A 37 -7.24 26.39 -12.70
N LYS A 38 -6.50 26.64 -11.61
CA LYS A 38 -6.65 25.98 -10.34
C LYS A 38 -7.63 26.77 -9.48
N LEU A 39 -8.78 26.20 -9.21
CA LEU A 39 -9.82 26.82 -8.39
C LEU A 39 -9.41 26.86 -6.92
N VAL A 40 -10.07 27.73 -6.12
CA VAL A 40 -9.83 27.85 -4.67
C VAL A 40 -10.10 26.53 -3.92
N ASN A 41 -11.03 25.71 -4.41
CA ASN A 41 -11.30 24.38 -3.89
C ASN A 41 -10.28 23.31 -4.34
N GLY A 42 -9.19 23.73 -5.02
CA GLY A 42 -8.08 22.88 -5.45
C GLY A 42 -8.30 22.10 -6.74
N TYR A 43 -9.49 22.15 -7.36
CA TYR A 43 -9.72 21.51 -8.65
C TYR A 43 -9.07 22.30 -9.80
N ASN A 44 -8.45 21.55 -10.72
CA ASN A 44 -8.00 22.11 -11.98
C ASN A 44 -9.12 21.96 -13.03
N VAL A 45 -9.46 23.05 -13.67
CA VAL A 45 -10.42 23.06 -14.75
C VAL A 45 -9.77 23.66 -16.01
N SER A 46 -10.04 23.03 -17.15
CA SER A 46 -9.47 23.45 -18.43
C SER A 46 -10.58 23.73 -19.42
N HIS A 47 -10.59 24.94 -19.96
CA HIS A 47 -11.62 25.39 -20.90
C HIS A 47 -10.99 25.91 -22.19
N ARG A 48 -11.66 25.69 -23.29
CA ARG A 48 -11.24 26.27 -24.57
C ARG A 48 -11.33 27.79 -24.51
N VAL A 49 -10.28 28.43 -25.01
CA VAL A 49 -10.18 29.93 -25.00
C VAL A 49 -11.34 30.59 -25.77
N ASP A 50 -11.90 29.92 -26.79
CA ASP A 50 -13.05 30.41 -27.56
C ASP A 50 -14.38 30.40 -26.79
N ARG A 51 -14.47 29.73 -25.63
CA ARG A 51 -15.61 29.78 -24.71
C ARG A 51 -15.46 30.81 -23.58
N ILE A 52 -14.35 31.51 -23.54
CA ILE A 52 -14.11 32.54 -22.53
C ILE A 52 -14.74 33.85 -23.00
N ILE A 53 -15.77 34.31 -22.28
CA ILE A 53 -16.45 35.57 -22.54
C ILE A 53 -15.61 36.72 -22.03
N ASN A 54 -15.10 36.61 -20.80
CA ASN A 54 -14.27 37.62 -20.15
C ASN A 54 -13.19 36.96 -19.28
N LEU A 55 -12.02 37.63 -19.20
CA LEU A 55 -10.92 37.23 -18.34
C LEU A 55 -10.35 38.49 -17.68
N GLU A 56 -10.39 38.54 -16.36
CA GLU A 56 -9.86 39.59 -15.53
C GLU A 56 -8.70 39.03 -14.70
N VAL A 57 -7.52 39.68 -14.76
CA VAL A 57 -6.40 39.34 -13.88
C VAL A 57 -6.59 40.11 -12.57
N LEU A 58 -6.87 39.36 -11.50
CA LEU A 58 -7.10 39.88 -10.16
C LEU A 58 -5.78 40.18 -9.43
N GLU A 59 -4.75 39.36 -9.69
CA GLU A 59 -3.45 39.45 -9.07
C GLU A 59 -2.42 38.86 -10.05
N SER A 60 -1.42 39.65 -10.41
CA SER A 60 -0.32 39.16 -11.26
C SER A 60 0.63 38.29 -10.44
N ALA A 61 1.13 37.23 -11.06
CA ALA A 61 2.20 36.45 -10.46
C ALA A 61 3.38 37.34 -10.10
N PRO A 62 4.04 37.15 -8.95
CA PRO A 62 5.31 37.83 -8.68
C PRO A 62 6.25 37.61 -9.86
N SER A 63 6.92 38.69 -10.29
CA SER A 63 7.82 38.67 -11.46
C SER A 63 9.15 37.97 -11.20
N ASP A 64 9.20 37.10 -10.22
CA ASP A 64 10.31 36.22 -10.03
C ASP A 64 10.20 35.08 -11.04
N THR A 65 10.95 35.24 -12.13
CA THR A 65 11.44 34.09 -12.89
C THR A 65 11.91 33.06 -11.87
N PRO A 66 11.45 31.80 -11.90
CA PRO A 66 12.08 30.80 -11.07
C PRO A 66 13.55 30.81 -11.48
N SER A 67 14.37 31.42 -10.67
CA SER A 67 15.80 31.23 -10.78
C SER A 67 15.96 29.75 -10.52
N ASN A 68 16.41 29.01 -11.53
CA ASN A 68 17.03 27.71 -11.38
C ASN A 68 18.33 27.84 -10.56
N ALA A 69 18.25 28.51 -9.45
CA ALA A 69 19.23 28.46 -8.38
C ALA A 69 18.77 27.35 -7.43
N THR A 70 18.85 26.09 -7.89
CA THR A 70 19.15 24.99 -7.01
C THR A 70 20.53 25.27 -6.45
N SER A 71 20.61 26.03 -5.36
CA SER A 71 21.70 25.82 -4.43
C SER A 71 21.63 24.34 -4.07
N PRO A 72 22.71 23.57 -4.28
CA PRO A 72 22.76 22.22 -3.73
C PRO A 72 22.48 22.38 -2.24
N ALA A 73 21.36 21.85 -1.77
CA ALA A 73 21.07 21.82 -0.35
C ALA A 73 22.23 21.03 0.26
N THR A 74 23.10 21.72 0.99
CA THR A 74 24.15 21.07 1.76
C THR A 74 23.41 20.15 2.75
N ASP A 75 23.69 18.86 2.67
CA ASP A 75 23.21 17.91 3.67
C ASP A 75 23.55 18.46 5.05
N ASP A 76 22.53 18.60 5.90
CA ASP A 76 22.72 18.98 7.28
C ASP A 76 23.23 17.73 8.01
N SER A 77 24.45 17.81 8.55
CA SER A 77 25.12 16.69 9.24
C SER A 77 24.31 16.12 10.40
N ASP A 78 23.36 16.89 10.94
CA ASP A 78 22.58 16.54 12.12
C ASP A 78 21.25 15.84 11.77
N LEU A 79 20.83 15.89 10.52
CA LEU A 79 19.60 15.25 10.07
C LEU A 79 19.82 13.76 9.72
N PRO A 80 18.85 12.88 10.06
CA PRO A 80 18.94 11.47 9.72
C PRO A 80 18.86 11.26 8.20
N GLN A 81 19.58 10.25 7.70
CA GLN A 81 19.56 9.85 6.31
C GLN A 81 18.32 8.97 6.04
N VAL A 82 17.44 9.40 5.15
CA VAL A 82 16.28 8.62 4.71
C VAL A 82 16.37 8.36 3.21
N HIS A 83 16.23 7.09 2.84
CA HIS A 83 16.26 6.68 1.44
C HIS A 83 14.84 6.47 0.91
N VAL A 84 14.51 7.13 -0.21
CA VAL A 84 13.19 7.03 -0.85
C VAL A 84 13.30 6.12 -2.08
N ILE A 85 12.59 5.00 -2.06
CA ILE A 85 12.50 4.07 -3.19
C ILE A 85 11.21 4.33 -3.93
N HIS A 86 11.31 4.66 -5.22
CA HIS A 86 10.16 4.93 -6.04
C HIS A 86 9.81 3.76 -6.94
N THR A 87 8.54 3.29 -6.87
CA THR A 87 8.05 2.17 -7.68
C THR A 87 6.99 2.58 -8.70
N GLY A 88 6.40 3.75 -8.53
CA GLY A 88 5.26 4.24 -9.29
C GLY A 88 4.19 4.86 -8.37
N GLY A 89 3.00 5.05 -8.91
CA GLY A 89 1.89 5.65 -8.18
C GLY A 89 1.86 7.17 -8.26
N THR A 90 0.76 7.75 -7.79
CA THR A 90 0.43 9.17 -7.98
C THR A 90 1.06 10.11 -6.96
N ILE A 91 1.71 9.59 -5.94
CA ILE A 91 2.22 10.37 -4.80
C ILE A 91 3.30 11.39 -5.17
N ALA A 92 4.13 11.07 -6.17
CA ALA A 92 5.19 11.96 -6.68
C ALA A 92 4.97 12.32 -8.15
N SER A 93 3.74 12.29 -8.63
CA SER A 93 3.43 12.54 -10.02
C SER A 93 3.06 13.99 -10.25
N LYS A 94 3.62 14.58 -11.30
CA LYS A 94 3.12 15.84 -11.89
C LYS A 94 2.31 15.50 -13.13
N VAL A 95 1.15 16.13 -13.26
CA VAL A 95 0.41 16.10 -14.52
C VAL A 95 1.12 17.02 -15.50
N ASP A 96 1.58 16.46 -16.60
CA ASP A 96 1.95 17.25 -17.77
C ASP A 96 0.66 17.77 -18.42
N TYR A 97 0.35 19.01 -18.16
CA TYR A 97 -0.89 19.63 -18.66
C TYR A 97 -0.89 19.81 -20.20
N ALA A 98 0.26 19.67 -20.85
CA ALA A 98 0.33 19.73 -22.32
C ALA A 98 -0.10 18.41 -22.96
N THR A 99 0.18 17.29 -22.32
CA THR A 99 -0.10 15.94 -22.86
C THR A 99 -1.19 15.21 -22.07
N GLY A 100 -1.58 15.70 -20.90
CA GLY A 100 -2.42 14.99 -19.94
C GLY A 100 -1.74 13.80 -19.30
N ALA A 101 -0.46 13.56 -19.60
CA ALA A 101 0.31 12.47 -19.05
C ALA A 101 0.72 12.76 -17.60
N VAL A 102 0.67 11.73 -16.78
CA VAL A 102 1.18 11.80 -15.41
C VAL A 102 2.66 11.44 -15.45
N ASN A 103 3.52 12.45 -15.36
CA ASN A 103 4.96 12.28 -15.27
C ASN A 103 5.38 12.20 -13.81
N ALA A 104 6.10 11.16 -13.49
CA ALA A 104 6.62 10.97 -12.16
C ALA A 104 7.96 11.72 -12.01
N SER A 105 8.08 12.50 -10.94
CA SER A 105 9.23 13.32 -10.57
C SER A 105 9.89 12.68 -9.34
N PHE A 106 11.17 12.31 -9.42
CA PHE A 106 11.75 11.39 -8.40
C PHE A 106 13.13 11.78 -7.88
N GLU A 107 13.71 12.86 -8.41
CA GLU A 107 14.97 13.34 -7.85
C GLU A 107 14.73 13.98 -6.48
N PRO A 108 15.68 13.89 -5.53
CA PRO A 108 15.53 14.45 -4.19
C PRO A 108 15.17 15.94 -4.21
N GLU A 109 15.76 16.68 -5.14
CA GLU A 109 15.53 18.11 -5.35
C GLU A 109 14.08 18.38 -5.78
N GLU A 110 13.53 17.52 -6.64
CA GLU A 110 12.15 17.65 -7.10
C GLU A 110 11.15 17.30 -6.00
N LEU A 111 11.44 16.31 -5.17
CA LEU A 111 10.62 15.96 -4.00
C LEU A 111 10.61 17.14 -3.01
N ARG A 112 11.79 17.72 -2.70
CA ARG A 112 11.90 18.91 -1.82
C ARG A 112 11.23 20.13 -2.41
N ALA A 113 11.32 20.35 -3.72
CA ALA A 113 10.64 21.45 -4.39
C ALA A 113 9.11 21.32 -4.36
N ASN A 114 8.59 20.10 -4.39
CA ASN A 114 7.16 19.82 -4.33
C ASN A 114 6.60 19.77 -2.91
N VAL A 115 7.43 19.38 -1.93
CA VAL A 115 7.11 19.26 -0.50
C VAL A 115 8.27 19.84 0.31
N PRO A 116 8.35 21.20 0.44
CA PRO A 116 9.45 21.87 1.11
C PRO A 116 9.65 21.46 2.58
N GLU A 117 8.59 21.02 3.24
CA GLU A 117 8.59 20.56 4.63
C GLU A 117 9.53 19.37 4.87
N LEU A 118 9.88 18.64 3.81
CA LEU A 118 10.82 17.51 3.92
C LEU A 118 12.25 17.97 4.24
N ALA A 119 12.62 19.19 3.89
CA ALA A 119 13.99 19.70 4.06
C ALA A 119 14.44 19.78 5.53
N GLY A 120 13.49 19.95 6.46
CA GLY A 120 13.76 19.99 7.90
C GLY A 120 13.63 18.64 8.62
N LEU A 121 13.24 17.57 7.90
CA LEU A 121 12.98 16.26 8.52
C LEU A 121 14.14 15.28 8.34
N ALA A 122 14.75 15.25 7.17
CA ALA A 122 15.79 14.28 6.83
C ALA A 122 16.62 14.71 5.62
N ASN A 123 17.84 14.21 5.55
CA ASN A 123 18.60 14.17 4.32
C ASN A 123 18.08 13.06 3.42
N LEU A 124 17.62 13.42 2.23
CA LEU A 124 16.98 12.47 1.32
C LEU A 124 17.95 12.00 0.23
N SER A 125 17.97 10.69 0.01
CA SER A 125 18.50 10.06 -1.19
C SER A 125 17.40 9.24 -1.87
N THR A 126 17.50 8.99 -3.17
CA THR A 126 16.42 8.33 -3.91
C THR A 126 16.93 7.22 -4.83
N THR A 127 16.08 6.23 -5.07
CA THR A 127 16.27 5.21 -6.12
C THR A 127 14.94 5.00 -6.84
N LYS A 128 14.97 5.06 -8.16
CA LYS A 128 13.82 4.77 -9.01
C LYS A 128 13.89 3.32 -9.50
N LEU A 129 12.97 2.48 -9.07
CA LEU A 129 12.82 1.10 -9.56
C LEU A 129 11.92 1.03 -10.79
N GLY A 130 11.05 1.99 -10.98
CA GLY A 130 10.15 2.04 -12.13
C GLY A 130 9.06 3.09 -11.96
N ASN A 131 8.16 3.14 -12.93
CA ASN A 131 6.92 3.91 -12.87
C ASN A 131 5.78 2.96 -13.24
N MET A 132 5.42 2.08 -12.30
CA MET A 132 4.50 0.98 -12.54
C MET A 132 3.15 1.26 -11.87
N PHE A 133 2.07 0.83 -12.50
CA PHE A 133 0.82 0.64 -11.78
C PHE A 133 0.99 -0.49 -10.77
N SER A 134 0.41 -0.34 -9.58
CA SER A 134 0.63 -1.31 -8.50
C SER A 134 0.01 -2.68 -8.80
N ASP A 135 -1.05 -2.74 -9.59
CA ASP A 135 -1.70 -3.98 -10.04
C ASP A 135 -0.87 -4.77 -11.07
N ASP A 136 0.12 -4.12 -11.70
CA ASP A 136 1.09 -4.78 -12.60
C ASP A 136 2.29 -5.40 -11.86
N LEU A 137 2.41 -5.17 -10.55
CA LEU A 137 3.52 -5.69 -9.77
C LEU A 137 3.42 -7.22 -9.59
N ARG A 138 4.59 -7.86 -9.57
CA ARG A 138 4.75 -9.31 -9.40
C ARG A 138 5.89 -9.57 -8.40
N ALA A 139 6.09 -10.82 -8.01
CA ALA A 139 7.07 -11.22 -7.00
C ALA A 139 8.50 -10.73 -7.27
N GLN A 140 8.94 -10.68 -8.53
CA GLN A 140 10.25 -10.12 -8.88
C GLN A 140 10.40 -8.63 -8.51
N HIS A 141 9.30 -7.89 -8.47
CA HIS A 141 9.32 -6.48 -8.07
C HIS A 141 9.46 -6.35 -6.54
N TRP A 142 8.85 -7.26 -5.76
CA TRP A 142 9.09 -7.34 -4.31
C TRP A 142 10.56 -7.64 -4.01
N ASN A 143 11.18 -8.56 -4.75
CA ASN A 143 12.62 -8.84 -4.62
C ASN A 143 13.48 -7.61 -4.91
N LYS A 144 13.15 -6.83 -5.95
CA LYS A 144 13.85 -5.58 -6.26
C LYS A 144 13.69 -4.54 -5.15
N MET A 145 12.48 -4.38 -4.62
CA MET A 145 12.22 -3.47 -3.49
C MET A 145 13.00 -3.90 -2.24
N ALA A 146 12.99 -5.19 -1.91
CA ALA A 146 13.71 -5.72 -0.75
C ALA A 146 15.22 -5.54 -0.88
N ALA A 147 15.77 -5.79 -2.07
CA ALA A 147 17.20 -5.56 -2.36
C ALA A 147 17.57 -4.08 -2.24
N ALA A 148 16.76 -3.18 -2.79
CA ALA A 148 16.99 -1.73 -2.67
C ALA A 148 16.91 -1.24 -1.22
N CYS A 149 15.98 -1.76 -0.41
CA CYS A 149 15.93 -1.47 1.03
C CYS A 149 17.21 -1.95 1.75
N ALA A 150 17.66 -3.16 1.45
CA ALA A 150 18.88 -3.71 2.06
C ALA A 150 20.12 -2.89 1.67
N GLU A 151 20.22 -2.48 0.41
CA GLU A 151 21.28 -1.60 -0.09
C GLU A 151 21.26 -0.23 0.59
N ALA A 152 20.08 0.38 0.72
CA ALA A 152 19.92 1.65 1.41
C ALA A 152 20.43 1.57 2.86
N PHE A 153 20.08 0.51 3.59
CA PHE A 153 20.58 0.30 4.95
C PHE A 153 22.10 0.04 4.99
N ALA A 154 22.65 -0.69 4.03
CA ALA A 154 24.08 -0.90 3.91
C ALA A 154 24.84 0.41 3.66
N ASN A 155 24.22 1.36 2.97
CA ASN A 155 24.73 2.71 2.72
C ASN A 155 24.46 3.71 3.85
N GLY A 156 23.97 3.25 5.01
CA GLY A 156 23.81 4.05 6.22
C GLY A 156 22.46 4.75 6.38
N ALA A 157 21.44 4.42 5.56
CA ALA A 157 20.11 4.97 5.76
C ALA A 157 19.57 4.62 7.16
N ARG A 158 19.00 5.61 7.86
CA ARG A 158 18.31 5.43 9.14
C ARG A 158 16.97 4.71 8.95
N GLY A 159 16.29 5.01 7.84
CA GLY A 159 15.03 4.42 7.43
C GLY A 159 14.81 4.54 5.94
N VAL A 160 13.82 3.80 5.45
CA VAL A 160 13.46 3.73 4.03
C VAL A 160 11.99 4.07 3.85
N VAL A 161 11.68 4.89 2.85
CA VAL A 161 10.32 5.15 2.39
C VAL A 161 10.14 4.51 1.02
N VAL A 162 9.10 3.71 0.84
CA VAL A 162 8.73 3.11 -0.45
C VAL A 162 7.47 3.79 -0.96
N THR A 163 7.59 4.65 -1.98
CA THR A 163 6.41 5.23 -2.63
C THR A 163 5.80 4.25 -3.62
N HIS A 164 4.49 4.06 -3.55
CA HIS A 164 3.82 2.94 -4.19
C HIS A 164 2.39 3.30 -4.63
N GLY A 165 1.89 2.69 -5.69
CA GLY A 165 0.48 2.78 -6.05
C GLY A 165 -0.40 2.06 -5.01
N THR A 166 -1.57 2.63 -4.69
CA THR A 166 -2.34 2.21 -3.51
C THR A 166 -3.06 0.86 -3.63
N ASP A 167 -3.33 0.36 -4.84
CA ASP A 167 -4.20 -0.82 -5.02
C ASP A 167 -3.61 -2.11 -4.45
N THR A 168 -2.29 -2.31 -4.60
CA THR A 168 -1.59 -3.48 -4.06
C THR A 168 -0.46 -3.11 -3.07
N LEU A 169 -0.50 -1.89 -2.52
CA LEU A 169 0.49 -1.41 -1.56
C LEU A 169 0.62 -2.35 -0.36
N HIS A 170 -0.51 -2.83 0.17
CA HIS A 170 -0.56 -3.75 1.30
C HIS A 170 0.05 -5.13 0.99
N HIS A 171 -0.06 -5.64 -0.24
CA HIS A 171 0.63 -6.88 -0.63
C HIS A 171 2.15 -6.70 -0.60
N SER A 172 2.64 -5.58 -1.17
CA SER A 172 4.08 -5.29 -1.20
C SER A 172 4.65 -5.03 0.20
N ALA A 173 3.90 -4.34 1.06
CA ALA A 173 4.29 -4.13 2.45
C ALA A 173 4.39 -5.47 3.22
N ALA A 174 3.38 -6.33 3.10
CA ALA A 174 3.41 -7.67 3.70
C ALA A 174 4.57 -8.51 3.12
N ALA A 175 4.81 -8.44 1.81
CA ALA A 175 5.89 -9.18 1.18
C ALA A 175 7.27 -8.78 1.72
N LEU A 176 7.53 -7.48 1.88
CA LEU A 176 8.78 -7.03 2.45
C LEU A 176 8.88 -7.35 3.95
N ALA A 177 7.76 -7.30 4.69
CA ALA A 177 7.77 -7.73 6.09
C ALA A 177 8.23 -9.17 6.24
N PHE A 178 7.67 -10.11 5.46
CA PHE A 178 8.13 -11.49 5.47
C PHE A 178 9.57 -11.64 4.96
N ALA A 179 9.96 -10.90 3.91
CA ALA A 179 11.33 -10.96 3.39
C ALA A 179 12.37 -10.61 4.46
N PHE A 180 12.12 -9.61 5.29
CA PHE A 180 13.03 -9.17 6.35
C PHE A 180 12.85 -9.87 7.69
N ALA A 181 11.62 -10.30 8.03
CA ALA A 181 11.31 -10.80 9.37
C ALA A 181 10.76 -12.23 9.42
N GLY A 182 10.31 -12.79 8.32
CA GLY A 182 9.68 -14.12 8.29
C GLY A 182 10.60 -15.29 8.68
N ARG A 183 11.92 -15.06 8.73
CA ARG A 183 12.92 -16.02 9.20
C ARG A 183 13.52 -15.66 10.56
N GLY A 184 12.81 -14.90 11.39
CA GLY A 184 13.25 -14.54 12.73
C GLY A 184 14.30 -13.43 12.79
N THR A 185 14.39 -12.62 11.74
CA THR A 185 15.25 -11.42 11.67
C THR A 185 14.39 -10.13 11.67
N ARG A 186 14.99 -8.98 11.38
CA ARG A 186 14.32 -7.71 11.17
C ARG A 186 15.09 -6.82 10.20
N PRO A 187 14.48 -5.80 9.60
CA PRO A 187 15.21 -4.76 8.88
C PRO A 187 16.07 -3.92 9.85
N ALA A 188 17.11 -3.28 9.35
CA ALA A 188 18.02 -2.47 10.17
C ALA A 188 17.38 -1.18 10.71
N GLY A 189 16.38 -0.65 10.00
CA GLY A 189 15.60 0.53 10.36
C GLY A 189 14.16 0.43 9.85
N PRO A 190 13.30 1.45 10.10
CA PRO A 190 11.94 1.46 9.62
C PRO A 190 11.86 1.42 8.09
N ILE A 191 10.90 0.64 7.56
CA ILE A 191 10.51 0.63 6.15
C ILE A 191 9.06 1.08 6.09
N ALA A 192 8.80 2.28 5.58
CA ALA A 192 7.49 2.88 5.48
C ALA A 192 6.98 2.86 4.03
N PHE A 193 5.91 2.14 3.76
CA PHE A 193 5.18 2.21 2.51
C PHE A 193 4.21 3.37 2.53
N VAL A 194 4.15 4.12 1.44
CA VAL A 194 3.28 5.29 1.32
C VAL A 194 2.73 5.42 -0.09
N GLY A 195 1.51 5.88 -0.19
CA GLY A 195 0.82 6.17 -1.44
C GLY A 195 -0.06 7.40 -1.33
N SER A 196 -0.80 7.68 -2.39
CA SER A 196 -1.80 8.75 -2.39
C SER A 196 -3.06 8.27 -3.10
N GLN A 197 -4.22 8.52 -2.49
CA GLN A 197 -5.52 8.26 -3.10
C GLN A 197 -5.90 9.34 -4.10
N ARG A 198 -5.38 10.55 -3.90
CA ARG A 198 -5.59 11.71 -4.77
C ARG A 198 -4.24 12.26 -5.19
N SER A 199 -4.06 12.40 -6.50
CA SER A 199 -2.82 12.96 -7.05
C SER A 199 -2.54 14.37 -6.51
N SER A 200 -1.27 14.73 -6.44
CA SER A 200 -0.79 16.00 -5.87
C SER A 200 -1.33 17.25 -6.57
N ASP A 201 -1.87 17.11 -7.78
CA ASP A 201 -2.47 18.17 -8.57
C ASP A 201 -3.95 18.43 -8.24
N ARG A 202 -4.55 17.61 -7.39
CA ARG A 202 -5.96 17.74 -7.01
C ARG A 202 -6.13 18.39 -5.64
N GLY A 203 -7.23 19.12 -5.49
CA GLY A 203 -7.66 19.60 -4.18
C GLY A 203 -7.90 18.46 -3.19
N SER A 204 -7.59 18.70 -1.93
CA SER A 204 -7.62 17.69 -0.86
C SER A 204 -6.75 16.48 -1.17
N SER A 205 -5.62 16.67 -1.88
CA SER A 205 -4.62 15.62 -2.07
C SER A 205 -4.05 15.21 -0.71
N ASP A 206 -3.91 13.90 -0.53
CA ASP A 206 -3.28 13.31 0.64
C ASP A 206 -1.78 13.02 0.43
N ALA A 207 -1.24 13.40 -0.74
CA ALA A 207 0.12 13.03 -1.14
C ALA A 207 1.19 13.64 -0.23
N ALA A 208 1.11 14.96 0.00
CA ALA A 208 2.13 15.67 0.78
C ALA A 208 2.15 15.20 2.23
N GLU A 209 0.99 15.19 2.90
CA GLU A 209 0.92 14.79 4.31
C GLU A 209 1.32 13.32 4.52
N ASN A 210 0.87 12.40 3.65
CA ASN A 210 1.28 11.00 3.72
C ASN A 210 2.81 10.87 3.57
N LEU A 211 3.41 11.59 2.61
CA LEU A 211 4.85 11.54 2.38
C LEU A 211 5.64 12.14 3.55
N ILE A 212 5.22 13.30 4.06
CA ILE A 212 5.83 13.95 5.23
C ILE A 212 5.78 13.01 6.44
N ALA A 213 4.62 12.41 6.72
CA ALA A 213 4.44 11.47 7.81
C ALA A 213 5.32 10.21 7.64
N ALA A 214 5.43 9.67 6.41
CA ALA A 214 6.25 8.50 6.12
C ALA A 214 7.75 8.80 6.28
N VAL A 215 8.23 9.95 5.80
CA VAL A 215 9.62 10.39 5.99
C VAL A 215 9.91 10.64 7.46
N HIS A 216 9.01 11.31 8.20
CA HIS A 216 9.14 11.49 9.64
C HIS A 216 9.26 10.16 10.38
N TRP A 217 8.40 9.17 10.06
CA TRP A 217 8.49 7.85 10.65
C TRP A 217 9.79 7.12 10.32
N ALA A 218 10.23 7.17 9.06
CA ALA A 218 11.50 6.58 8.64
C ALA A 218 12.70 7.20 9.34
N ALA A 219 12.66 8.52 9.58
CA ALA A 219 13.71 9.28 10.25
C ALA A 219 13.74 9.07 11.76
N HIS A 220 12.58 9.12 12.42
CA HIS A 220 12.47 9.26 13.87
C HIS A 220 11.71 8.13 14.57
N GLY A 221 11.00 7.28 13.84
CA GLY A 221 10.28 6.14 14.37
C GLY A 221 11.21 5.12 15.07
N PRO A 222 10.68 4.26 15.95
CA PRO A 222 11.46 3.23 16.62
C PRO A 222 12.06 2.25 15.61
N ARG A 223 13.16 1.61 15.96
CA ARG A 223 13.68 0.49 15.18
C ARG A 223 12.72 -0.68 15.30
N PRO A 224 12.38 -1.37 14.20
CA PRO A 224 11.48 -2.51 14.24
C PRO A 224 11.98 -3.61 15.18
N THR A 225 11.06 -4.27 15.88
CA THR A 225 11.36 -5.48 16.66
C THR A 225 11.48 -6.70 15.74
N GLY A 226 10.74 -6.69 14.62
CA GLY A 226 10.58 -7.79 13.67
C GLY A 226 9.56 -8.85 14.11
N ALA A 227 8.85 -8.62 15.23
CA ALA A 227 7.92 -9.58 15.81
C ALA A 227 6.49 -9.05 15.98
N LEU A 228 6.29 -7.73 15.90
CA LEU A 228 5.02 -7.06 16.24
C LEU A 228 4.33 -6.43 15.03
N GLY A 229 4.49 -6.99 13.85
CA GLY A 229 3.95 -6.41 12.61
C GLY A 229 4.70 -5.16 12.14
N ASP A 230 5.78 -4.81 12.78
CA ASP A 230 6.54 -3.57 12.64
C ASP A 230 7.72 -3.65 11.66
N ALA A 231 7.98 -4.81 11.06
CA ALA A 231 9.06 -4.99 10.09
C ALA A 231 8.91 -4.07 8.87
N THR A 232 7.67 -3.84 8.44
CA THR A 232 7.28 -2.78 7.51
C THR A 232 6.01 -2.13 8.02
N VAL A 233 5.81 -0.87 7.68
CA VAL A 233 4.57 -0.16 8.01
C VAL A 233 3.97 0.50 6.78
N ILE A 234 2.67 0.77 6.84
CA ILE A 234 1.95 1.59 5.85
C ILE A 234 1.57 2.89 6.53
N VAL A 235 1.98 4.02 5.93
CA VAL A 235 1.70 5.36 6.46
C VAL A 235 0.73 6.06 5.53
N MET A 236 -0.50 6.24 5.98
CA MET A 236 -1.60 6.84 5.23
C MET A 236 -2.51 7.64 6.16
N HIS A 237 -3.34 8.51 5.60
CA HIS A 237 -4.31 9.29 6.39
C HIS A 237 -5.10 8.40 7.36
N ALA A 238 -5.20 8.84 8.62
CA ALA A 238 -5.95 8.14 9.68
C ALA A 238 -7.46 8.34 9.54
N THR A 239 -7.86 9.51 9.04
CA THR A 239 -9.25 9.91 8.79
C THR A 239 -9.36 10.59 7.43
N SER A 240 -10.56 11.06 7.07
CA SER A 240 -10.73 11.91 5.89
C SER A 240 -10.23 13.35 6.07
N ASP A 241 -9.89 13.75 7.29
CA ASP A 241 -9.44 15.10 7.63
C ASP A 241 -7.92 15.20 7.51
N ASP A 242 -7.41 16.44 7.40
CA ASP A 242 -5.99 16.74 7.31
C ASP A 242 -5.30 16.65 8.69
N GLY A 243 -3.97 16.61 8.69
CA GLY A 243 -3.11 16.77 9.85
C GLY A 243 -2.77 15.48 10.61
N ARG A 244 -3.36 14.32 10.25
CA ARG A 244 -3.09 13.07 10.98
C ARG A 244 -2.99 11.86 10.08
N CYS A 245 -1.85 11.17 10.13
CA CYS A 245 -1.63 9.89 9.46
C CYS A 245 -1.50 8.74 10.45
N ALA A 246 -1.99 7.56 10.07
CA ALA A 246 -1.81 6.33 10.82
C ALA A 246 -0.58 5.56 10.32
N VAL A 247 0.18 5.01 11.24
CA VAL A 247 1.26 4.06 10.99
C VAL A 247 0.71 2.68 11.27
N LEU A 248 0.46 1.93 10.22
CA LEU A 248 -0.25 0.65 10.26
C LEU A 248 0.72 -0.51 10.05
N PRO A 249 0.59 -1.66 10.77
CA PRO A 249 1.44 -2.82 10.56
C PRO A 249 1.29 -3.37 9.14
N GLY A 250 2.41 -3.54 8.42
CA GLY A 250 2.38 -3.92 6.99
C GLY A 250 1.76 -5.28 6.72
N VAL A 251 1.85 -6.21 7.66
CA VAL A 251 1.29 -7.56 7.55
C VAL A 251 -0.19 -7.68 7.93
N ALA A 252 -0.75 -6.64 8.58
CA ALA A 252 -2.14 -6.67 9.04
C ALA A 252 -3.01 -5.60 8.36
N THR A 253 -2.47 -4.87 7.39
CA THR A 253 -3.15 -3.73 6.78
C THR A 253 -3.74 -4.10 5.43
N ARG A 254 -4.93 -3.58 5.15
CA ARG A 254 -5.61 -3.73 3.85
C ARG A 254 -6.20 -2.41 3.38
N LYS A 255 -6.24 -2.22 2.04
CA LYS A 255 -7.03 -1.16 1.40
C LYS A 255 -8.50 -1.52 1.46
N MET A 256 -9.30 -0.75 2.22
CA MET A 256 -10.72 -1.02 2.48
C MET A 256 -11.68 -0.15 1.66
N HIS A 257 -11.17 0.89 1.01
CA HIS A 257 -11.97 1.78 0.17
C HIS A 257 -11.22 2.15 -1.10
N SER A 258 -11.93 2.22 -2.23
CA SER A 258 -11.33 2.47 -3.55
C SER A 258 -10.72 3.87 -3.70
N THR A 259 -11.24 4.89 -3.01
CA THR A 259 -10.89 6.30 -3.27
C THR A 259 -10.74 7.21 -2.05
N ARG A 260 -11.13 6.80 -0.83
CA ARG A 260 -11.02 7.64 0.36
C ARG A 260 -9.56 7.81 0.78
N ARG A 261 -9.21 8.95 1.39
CA ARG A 261 -7.86 9.20 1.93
C ARG A 261 -7.52 8.21 3.04
N ASP A 262 -8.47 7.92 3.93
CA ASP A 262 -8.42 6.93 5.02
C ASP A 262 -8.81 5.51 4.55
N ALA A 263 -8.37 5.13 3.36
CA ALA A 263 -8.73 3.84 2.75
C ALA A 263 -8.07 2.64 3.43
N PHE A 264 -6.96 2.83 4.13
CA PHE A 264 -6.19 1.74 4.72
C PHE A 264 -6.58 1.52 6.17
N ARG A 265 -6.74 0.26 6.57
CA ARG A 265 -7.04 -0.14 7.94
C ARG A 265 -6.20 -1.34 8.34
N ALA A 266 -5.74 -1.33 9.60
CA ALA A 266 -5.28 -2.54 10.24
C ALA A 266 -6.49 -3.44 10.53
N LEU A 267 -6.37 -4.73 10.23
CA LEU A 267 -7.40 -5.76 10.43
C LEU A 267 -6.88 -6.74 11.48
N ASN A 268 -7.71 -7.06 12.46
CA ASN A 268 -7.33 -7.87 13.61
C ASN A 268 -6.08 -7.33 14.36
N ALA A 269 -5.76 -6.06 14.19
CA ALA A 269 -4.62 -5.39 14.79
C ALA A 269 -4.95 -3.90 15.01
N ALA A 270 -4.17 -3.24 15.88
CA ALA A 270 -4.24 -1.79 16.09
C ALA A 270 -3.16 -1.06 15.25
N PRO A 271 -3.33 0.23 14.98
CA PRO A 271 -2.24 1.06 14.50
C PRO A 271 -1.05 1.02 15.47
N ILE A 272 0.17 1.01 14.92
CA ILE A 272 1.42 1.09 15.69
C ILE A 272 1.56 2.49 16.30
N ALA A 273 1.23 3.52 15.51
CA ALA A 273 1.36 4.92 15.90
C ALA A 273 0.43 5.80 15.07
N HIS A 274 0.35 7.06 15.48
CA HIS A 274 -0.13 8.14 14.63
C HIS A 274 0.96 9.20 14.48
N VAL A 275 1.01 9.84 13.30
CA VAL A 275 1.87 10.99 13.03
C VAL A 275 0.97 12.20 12.83
N GLU A 276 1.18 13.20 13.66
CA GLU A 276 0.57 14.53 13.51
C GLU A 276 1.45 15.37 12.60
N VAL A 277 0.85 15.93 11.55
CA VAL A 277 1.52 16.82 10.59
C VAL A 277 0.94 18.22 10.74
N GLY A 278 1.71 19.17 11.22
CA GLY A 278 1.27 20.53 11.50
C GLY A 278 2.28 21.59 11.10
N HIS A 279 1.90 22.87 11.26
CA HIS A 279 2.76 24.01 10.95
C HIS A 279 4.06 24.02 11.77
N ASP A 280 4.02 23.50 13.00
CA ASP A 280 5.15 23.48 13.92
C ASP A 280 6.03 22.22 13.74
N GLY A 281 5.83 21.46 12.66
CA GLY A 281 6.54 20.25 12.34
C GLY A 281 5.72 18.96 12.54
N CYS A 282 6.43 17.84 12.61
CA CYS A 282 5.82 16.52 12.77
C CYS A 282 6.16 15.93 14.14
N ARG A 283 5.23 15.20 14.71
CA ARG A 283 5.44 14.36 15.88
C ARG A 283 4.71 13.04 15.71
N HIS A 284 5.16 12.00 16.37
CA HIS A 284 4.45 10.72 16.40
C HIS A 284 4.17 10.29 17.83
N ASP A 285 3.01 9.64 18.00
CA ASP A 285 2.57 9.06 19.26
C ASP A 285 2.37 7.56 19.04
N LEU A 286 3.13 6.73 19.75
CA LEU A 286 2.98 5.27 19.71
C LEU A 286 1.66 4.88 20.39
N SER A 287 0.98 3.87 19.86
CA SER A 287 -0.18 3.30 20.56
C SER A 287 0.30 2.65 21.88
N GLU A 288 -0.52 2.74 22.91
CA GLU A 288 -0.19 2.18 24.23
C GLU A 288 0.12 0.68 24.16
N THR A 289 -0.67 -0.06 23.36
CA THR A 289 -0.48 -1.49 23.14
C THR A 289 0.89 -1.77 22.53
N TYR A 290 1.22 -1.12 21.41
CA TYR A 290 2.51 -1.32 20.75
C TYR A 290 3.68 -0.89 21.64
N ALA A 291 3.59 0.26 22.30
CA ALA A 291 4.66 0.76 23.18
C ALA A 291 4.95 -0.23 24.32
N LYS A 292 3.90 -0.80 24.92
CA LYS A 292 4.03 -1.82 25.95
C LYS A 292 4.68 -3.09 25.40
N GLU A 293 4.12 -3.68 24.35
CA GLU A 293 4.62 -4.93 23.76
C GLU A 293 6.07 -4.78 23.24
N ALA A 294 6.39 -3.66 22.61
CA ALA A 294 7.75 -3.37 22.14
C ALA A 294 8.76 -3.26 23.29
N SER A 295 8.35 -2.74 24.45
CA SER A 295 9.21 -2.67 25.64
C SER A 295 9.49 -4.04 26.26
N GLU A 296 8.59 -5.00 26.06
CA GLU A 296 8.69 -6.38 26.58
C GLU A 296 9.33 -7.34 25.56
N THR A 297 9.42 -6.94 24.27
CA THR A 297 9.93 -7.76 23.18
C THR A 297 11.41 -7.52 22.95
N THR A 298 12.22 -8.59 22.97
CA THR A 298 13.63 -8.49 22.55
C THR A 298 13.70 -8.34 21.04
N PRO A 299 14.26 -7.23 20.51
CA PRO A 299 14.39 -7.04 19.08
C PRO A 299 15.25 -8.14 18.45
N ARG A 300 14.80 -8.67 17.32
CA ARG A 300 15.53 -9.67 16.55
C ARG A 300 16.81 -9.10 15.94
N ALA A 301 17.72 -9.96 15.48
CA ALA A 301 18.91 -9.53 14.76
C ALA A 301 18.54 -8.86 13.42
N ALA A 302 19.20 -7.76 13.09
CA ALA A 302 19.02 -7.10 11.81
C ALA A 302 19.62 -7.95 10.69
N THR A 303 18.92 -8.03 9.55
CA THR A 303 19.42 -8.70 8.35
C THR A 303 19.77 -7.70 7.25
N THR A 304 20.83 -7.99 6.52
CA THR A 304 21.22 -7.32 5.29
C THR A 304 20.87 -8.16 4.04
N SER A 305 20.33 -9.37 4.26
CA SER A 305 20.00 -10.32 3.20
C SER A 305 18.54 -10.75 3.36
N PRO A 306 17.58 -9.95 2.85
CA PRO A 306 16.17 -10.32 2.89
C PRO A 306 15.93 -11.60 2.08
N ALA A 307 14.97 -12.40 2.53
CA ALA A 307 14.57 -13.60 1.83
C ALA A 307 13.86 -13.27 0.50
N ALA A 308 14.06 -14.09 -0.52
CA ALA A 308 13.51 -13.84 -1.85
C ALA A 308 12.23 -14.63 -2.11
N TYR A 309 11.45 -14.14 -3.06
CA TYR A 309 10.26 -14.77 -3.62
C TYR A 309 10.57 -15.42 -4.97
N ARG A 310 10.06 -16.61 -5.22
CA ARG A 310 10.09 -17.24 -6.53
C ARG A 310 9.17 -16.49 -7.48
N ALA A 311 9.67 -16.06 -8.62
CA ALA A 311 8.92 -15.27 -9.59
C ALA A 311 7.89 -16.10 -10.39
N ASP A 312 8.13 -17.39 -10.51
CA ASP A 312 7.38 -18.35 -11.31
C ASP A 312 6.30 -19.12 -10.53
N LEU A 313 6.09 -18.77 -9.26
CA LEU A 313 5.17 -19.49 -8.40
C LEU A 313 3.71 -19.28 -8.84
N ASN A 314 3.00 -20.37 -9.11
CA ASN A 314 1.57 -20.37 -9.39
C ASN A 314 0.77 -20.62 -8.10
N LEU A 315 0.03 -19.61 -7.65
CA LEU A 315 -0.82 -19.65 -6.45
C LEU A 315 -2.21 -19.10 -6.78
N PRO A 316 -3.07 -19.86 -7.49
CA PRO A 316 -4.39 -19.41 -7.86
C PRO A 316 -5.32 -19.31 -6.65
N GLN A 317 -6.29 -18.40 -6.75
CA GLN A 317 -7.26 -18.12 -5.70
C GLN A 317 -8.69 -18.33 -6.19
N LEU A 318 -9.56 -18.86 -5.32
CA LEU A 318 -10.99 -19.03 -5.52
C LEU A 318 -11.77 -18.42 -4.35
N THR A 319 -13.01 -17.99 -4.63
CA THR A 319 -13.95 -17.56 -3.60
C THR A 319 -15.12 -18.53 -3.51
N ALA A 320 -15.36 -19.08 -2.31
CA ALA A 320 -16.49 -19.96 -2.04
C ALA A 320 -17.80 -19.16 -2.02
N ASN A 321 -18.73 -19.54 -2.87
CA ASN A 321 -20.04 -18.91 -3.00
C ASN A 321 -21.02 -19.88 -3.69
N ALA A 322 -22.25 -19.44 -3.96
CA ALA A 322 -23.30 -20.24 -4.60
C ALA A 322 -22.96 -20.69 -6.04
N TRP A 323 -21.93 -20.12 -6.65
CA TRP A 323 -21.52 -20.47 -8.03
C TRP A 323 -20.23 -21.29 -8.08
N LEU A 324 -19.64 -21.64 -6.92
CA LEU A 324 -18.47 -22.52 -6.88
C LEU A 324 -18.87 -23.91 -7.39
N ARG A 325 -18.07 -24.49 -8.29
CA ARG A 325 -18.25 -25.80 -8.87
C ARG A 325 -16.96 -26.62 -8.75
N ALA A 326 -17.08 -27.94 -8.79
CA ALA A 326 -15.95 -28.87 -8.80
C ALA A 326 -14.96 -28.57 -9.93
N GLU A 327 -15.50 -28.25 -11.12
CA GLU A 327 -14.70 -27.96 -12.32
C GLU A 327 -13.76 -26.77 -12.15
N HIS A 328 -14.11 -25.78 -11.32
CA HIS A 328 -13.23 -24.65 -11.03
C HIS A 328 -12.00 -25.12 -10.26
N ILE A 329 -12.16 -25.99 -9.28
CA ILE A 329 -11.06 -26.53 -8.48
C ILE A 329 -10.20 -27.44 -9.38
N GLU A 330 -10.82 -28.29 -10.17
CA GLU A 330 -10.13 -29.24 -11.07
C GLU A 330 -9.33 -28.52 -12.16
N ALA A 331 -9.91 -27.46 -12.76
CA ALA A 331 -9.23 -26.64 -13.77
C ALA A 331 -7.99 -25.97 -13.18
N LEU A 332 -8.09 -25.40 -11.98
CA LEU A 332 -6.92 -24.82 -11.31
C LEU A 332 -5.90 -25.88 -10.93
N ALA A 333 -6.33 -27.01 -10.39
CA ALA A 333 -5.45 -28.13 -10.05
C ALA A 333 -4.70 -28.68 -11.27
N ALA A 334 -5.31 -28.63 -12.46
CA ALA A 334 -4.67 -29.08 -13.71
C ALA A 334 -3.54 -28.15 -14.17
N THR A 335 -3.48 -26.89 -13.69
CA THR A 335 -2.35 -25.97 -14.01
C THR A 335 -1.07 -26.28 -13.24
N GLY A 336 -1.07 -27.26 -12.33
CA GLY A 336 0.08 -27.62 -11.50
C GLY A 336 0.48 -26.52 -10.51
N PRO A 337 -0.47 -25.94 -9.73
CA PRO A 337 -0.14 -24.87 -8.82
C PRO A 337 0.68 -25.37 -7.63
N ALA A 338 1.44 -24.47 -7.00
CA ALA A 338 2.17 -24.78 -5.77
C ALA A 338 1.22 -24.98 -4.57
N ALA A 339 0.11 -24.26 -4.55
CA ALA A 339 -1.04 -24.44 -3.67
C ALA A 339 -2.27 -23.77 -4.30
N ILE A 340 -3.47 -24.11 -3.85
CA ILE A 340 -4.71 -23.40 -4.18
C ILE A 340 -5.21 -22.69 -2.93
N LEU A 341 -5.48 -21.39 -3.01
CA LEU A 341 -6.08 -20.62 -1.93
C LEU A 341 -7.59 -20.51 -2.16
N ILE A 342 -8.40 -20.87 -1.16
CA ILE A 342 -9.87 -20.75 -1.25
C ILE A 342 -10.37 -19.86 -0.11
N HIS A 343 -10.98 -18.75 -0.47
CA HIS A 343 -11.64 -17.86 0.48
C HIS A 343 -12.99 -18.46 0.87
N GLY A 344 -13.03 -19.13 2.03
CA GLY A 344 -14.23 -19.74 2.61
C GLY A 344 -15.20 -18.73 3.19
N THR A 345 -16.36 -19.15 3.57
CA THR A 345 -17.38 -18.34 4.25
C THR A 345 -17.22 -18.39 5.76
N GLY A 346 -17.54 -17.30 6.46
CA GLY A 346 -17.50 -17.24 7.91
C GLY A 346 -16.17 -17.73 8.50
N LEU A 347 -16.19 -18.78 9.28
CA LEU A 347 -15.00 -19.38 9.91
C LEU A 347 -14.14 -20.25 8.96
N GLY A 348 -14.24 -20.05 7.66
CA GLY A 348 -13.45 -20.77 6.66
C GLY A 348 -14.17 -22.01 6.08
N HIS A 349 -15.48 -21.97 5.91
CA HIS A 349 -16.24 -23.11 5.42
C HIS A 349 -16.44 -23.08 3.89
N LEU A 350 -16.43 -24.28 3.30
CA LEU A 350 -16.66 -24.52 1.87
C LEU A 350 -18.02 -25.19 1.65
N PRO A 351 -18.68 -25.00 0.50
CA PRO A 351 -19.94 -25.64 0.16
C PRO A 351 -19.68 -27.10 -0.29
N MET A 352 -19.58 -28.03 0.67
CA MET A 352 -19.20 -29.43 0.42
C MET A 352 -20.18 -30.44 1.02
N SER A 353 -21.31 -29.99 1.55
CA SER A 353 -22.35 -30.86 2.17
C SER A 353 -23.68 -30.67 1.49
N ASP A 354 -24.46 -31.75 1.43
CA ASP A 354 -25.80 -31.80 0.82
C ASP A 354 -26.76 -32.55 1.77
N PRO A 355 -27.13 -31.97 2.92
CA PRO A 355 -27.94 -32.65 3.92
C PRO A 355 -29.40 -32.83 3.49
N ALA A 356 -29.93 -32.01 2.62
CA ALA A 356 -31.28 -32.10 2.09
C ALA A 356 -31.39 -32.99 0.84
N GLY A 357 -30.24 -33.26 0.18
CA GLY A 357 -30.22 -34.08 -1.05
C GLY A 357 -30.62 -33.31 -2.31
N ASP A 358 -30.70 -31.98 -2.26
CA ASP A 358 -31.12 -31.08 -3.35
C ASP A 358 -30.00 -30.23 -3.90
N ALA A 359 -28.76 -30.41 -3.44
CA ALA A 359 -27.55 -29.72 -3.90
C ALA A 359 -26.41 -30.72 -4.18
N PRO A 360 -26.58 -31.64 -5.16
CA PRO A 360 -25.59 -32.69 -5.45
C PRO A 360 -24.23 -32.15 -5.87
N GLU A 361 -24.17 -30.94 -6.45
CA GLU A 361 -22.95 -30.26 -6.82
C GLU A 361 -22.00 -30.06 -5.63
N ASN A 362 -22.50 -29.92 -4.41
CA ASN A 362 -21.68 -29.79 -3.22
C ASN A 362 -20.88 -31.07 -2.94
N LYS A 363 -21.46 -32.24 -3.23
CA LYS A 363 -20.76 -33.54 -3.14
C LYS A 363 -19.64 -33.64 -4.18
N ASP A 364 -19.82 -33.04 -5.35
CA ASP A 364 -18.78 -33.03 -6.39
C ASP A 364 -17.65 -32.10 -6.02
N ILE A 365 -17.91 -30.95 -5.35
CA ILE A 365 -16.89 -30.09 -4.75
C ILE A 365 -16.08 -30.89 -3.72
N TRP A 366 -16.73 -31.62 -2.81
CA TRP A 366 -16.04 -32.46 -1.83
C TRP A 366 -15.11 -33.47 -2.52
N LYS A 367 -15.60 -34.17 -3.56
CA LYS A 367 -14.78 -35.11 -4.34
C LYS A 367 -13.58 -34.42 -5.03
N ALA A 368 -13.75 -33.21 -5.55
CA ALA A 368 -12.67 -32.46 -6.18
C ALA A 368 -11.59 -32.09 -5.16
N LEU A 369 -11.97 -31.62 -3.96
CA LEU A 369 -11.06 -31.33 -2.85
C LEU A 369 -10.31 -32.61 -2.42
N MET A 370 -11.01 -33.72 -2.25
CA MET A 370 -10.41 -35.02 -1.93
C MET A 370 -9.40 -35.47 -2.99
N ARG A 371 -9.73 -35.31 -4.29
CA ARG A 371 -8.79 -35.65 -5.38
C ARG A 371 -7.54 -34.81 -5.36
N ALA A 372 -7.66 -33.50 -5.09
CA ALA A 372 -6.52 -32.58 -4.97
C ALA A 372 -5.65 -32.98 -3.77
N SER A 373 -6.25 -33.22 -2.61
CA SER A 373 -5.55 -33.67 -1.40
C SER A 373 -4.81 -35.01 -1.62
N ASN A 374 -5.44 -35.99 -2.24
CA ASN A 374 -4.80 -37.29 -2.55
C ASN A 374 -3.59 -37.14 -3.49
N ARG A 375 -3.52 -36.06 -4.28
CA ARG A 375 -2.35 -35.69 -5.11
C ARG A 375 -1.30 -34.90 -4.33
N LYS A 376 -1.47 -34.75 -3.02
CA LYS A 376 -0.63 -33.92 -2.13
C LYS A 376 -0.53 -32.45 -2.58
N MET A 377 -1.58 -31.95 -3.21
CA MET A 377 -1.69 -30.55 -3.59
C MET A 377 -2.21 -29.76 -2.38
N PRO A 378 -1.44 -28.80 -1.83
CA PRO A 378 -1.90 -28.03 -0.69
C PRO A 378 -3.12 -27.19 -1.07
N ILE A 379 -4.16 -27.23 -0.25
CA ILE A 379 -5.32 -26.35 -0.32
C ILE A 379 -5.36 -25.54 0.95
N ILE A 380 -5.25 -24.22 0.81
CA ILE A 380 -5.28 -23.28 1.93
C ILE A 380 -6.65 -22.63 1.95
N VAL A 381 -7.35 -22.73 3.06
CA VAL A 381 -8.65 -22.07 3.26
C VAL A 381 -8.46 -20.86 4.16
N THR A 382 -8.94 -19.71 3.70
CA THR A 382 -9.05 -18.47 4.47
C THR A 382 -10.52 -18.16 4.73
N THR A 383 -10.80 -16.93 5.18
CA THR A 383 -12.18 -16.43 5.27
C THR A 383 -12.37 -15.25 4.32
N GLN A 384 -13.60 -15.04 3.83
CA GLN A 384 -14.00 -13.82 3.12
C GLN A 384 -14.25 -12.65 4.08
N CYS A 385 -14.40 -12.94 5.38
CA CYS A 385 -14.54 -11.91 6.39
C CYS A 385 -13.21 -11.16 6.53
N MET A 386 -13.29 -9.85 6.62
CA MET A 386 -12.09 -9.02 6.76
C MET A 386 -11.46 -9.17 8.14
N GLU A 387 -12.26 -9.40 9.16
CA GLU A 387 -11.85 -9.57 10.55
C GLU A 387 -12.34 -10.91 11.09
N GLY A 388 -11.70 -11.39 12.14
CA GLY A 388 -11.98 -12.67 12.76
C GLY A 388 -11.10 -13.81 12.23
N PRO A 389 -11.03 -14.93 12.97
CA PRO A 389 -10.17 -16.07 12.65
C PRO A 389 -10.82 -17.05 11.67
N VAL A 390 -10.01 -17.92 11.10
CA VAL A 390 -10.45 -19.20 10.54
C VAL A 390 -10.47 -20.23 11.67
N ASP A 391 -11.65 -20.74 12.03
CA ASP A 391 -11.81 -21.78 13.04
C ASP A 391 -12.59 -22.98 12.50
N MET A 392 -11.85 -23.98 12.07
CA MET A 392 -12.41 -25.19 11.50
C MET A 392 -12.90 -26.20 12.56
N ASN A 393 -12.69 -25.94 13.86
CA ASN A 393 -13.11 -26.86 14.94
C ASN A 393 -14.57 -26.66 15.35
N VAL A 394 -15.16 -25.49 15.09
CA VAL A 394 -16.51 -25.17 15.58
C VAL A 394 -17.58 -26.09 14.97
N TYR A 395 -17.54 -26.29 13.66
CA TYR A 395 -18.55 -27.09 12.96
C TYR A 395 -17.99 -28.41 12.39
N ALA A 396 -18.84 -29.43 12.26
CA ALA A 396 -18.46 -30.72 11.67
C ALA A 396 -17.83 -30.56 10.27
N LYS A 397 -18.38 -29.67 9.46
CA LYS A 397 -17.86 -29.35 8.12
C LYS A 397 -16.40 -28.88 8.15
N GLY A 398 -16.03 -28.04 9.10
CA GLY A 398 -14.65 -27.57 9.26
C GLY A 398 -13.70 -28.70 9.65
N ARG A 399 -14.13 -29.61 10.55
CA ARG A 399 -13.35 -30.78 10.90
C ARG A 399 -13.17 -31.72 9.71
N GLU A 400 -14.22 -31.93 8.91
CA GLU A 400 -14.14 -32.70 7.68
C GLU A 400 -13.16 -32.09 6.66
N GLN A 401 -13.08 -30.76 6.57
CA GLN A 401 -12.06 -30.05 5.77
C GLN A 401 -10.64 -30.39 6.27
N GLN A 402 -10.42 -30.40 7.59
CA GLN A 402 -9.13 -30.77 8.17
C GLN A 402 -8.81 -32.27 7.93
N ASP A 403 -9.79 -33.14 8.03
CA ASP A 403 -9.63 -34.60 7.74
C ASP A 403 -9.24 -34.82 6.27
N LEU A 404 -9.67 -33.96 5.36
CA LEU A 404 -9.21 -33.92 3.96
C LEU A 404 -7.81 -33.34 3.80
N GLY A 405 -7.17 -32.83 4.85
CA GLY A 405 -5.85 -32.21 4.80
C GLY A 405 -5.87 -30.74 4.32
N LEU A 406 -7.02 -30.06 4.37
CA LEU A 406 -7.08 -28.64 4.05
C LEU A 406 -6.46 -27.82 5.18
N LEU A 407 -5.60 -26.88 4.81
CA LEU A 407 -4.89 -25.98 5.73
C LEU A 407 -5.68 -24.72 6.00
N GLY A 408 -5.38 -23.99 7.08
CA GLY A 408 -5.94 -22.67 7.36
C GLY A 408 -6.55 -22.51 8.74
N HIS A 409 -6.79 -23.61 9.49
CA HIS A 409 -7.25 -23.50 10.87
C HIS A 409 -6.26 -22.68 11.72
N GLY A 410 -6.77 -21.76 12.53
CA GLY A 410 -5.98 -20.91 13.40
C GLY A 410 -5.42 -19.65 12.73
N LEU A 411 -5.70 -19.39 11.44
CA LEU A 411 -5.33 -18.15 10.79
C LEU A 411 -6.14 -16.98 11.34
N THR A 412 -5.44 -15.91 11.72
CA THR A 412 -6.03 -14.63 12.16
C THR A 412 -5.66 -13.48 11.22
N CYS A 413 -4.68 -13.65 10.33
CA CYS A 413 -4.36 -12.65 9.31
C CYS A 413 -5.38 -12.66 8.16
N HIS A 414 -5.56 -11.50 7.53
CA HIS A 414 -6.52 -11.36 6.44
C HIS A 414 -6.06 -12.08 5.14
N PRO A 415 -6.99 -12.39 4.23
CA PRO A 415 -6.74 -13.26 3.08
C PRO A 415 -5.55 -12.86 2.20
N ASP A 416 -5.35 -11.56 1.96
CA ASP A 416 -4.25 -11.09 1.12
C ASP A 416 -2.89 -11.35 1.77
N THR A 417 -2.78 -11.18 3.10
CA THR A 417 -1.57 -11.53 3.85
C THR A 417 -1.34 -13.02 3.85
N VAL A 418 -2.40 -13.85 3.95
CA VAL A 418 -2.27 -15.31 3.83
C VAL A 418 -1.68 -15.70 2.48
N ALA A 419 -2.13 -15.08 1.39
CA ALA A 419 -1.60 -15.34 0.05
C ALA A 419 -0.10 -15.00 -0.06
N VAL A 420 0.30 -13.84 0.46
CA VAL A 420 1.71 -13.42 0.49
C VAL A 420 2.54 -14.34 1.39
N LYS A 421 2.02 -14.73 2.56
CA LYS A 421 2.66 -15.68 3.48
C LYS A 421 2.87 -17.04 2.85
N ALA A 422 1.84 -17.59 2.22
CA ALA A 422 1.94 -18.87 1.51
C ALA A 422 3.01 -18.82 0.40
N HIS A 423 3.04 -17.74 -0.37
CA HIS A 423 4.08 -17.52 -1.38
C HIS A 423 5.47 -17.46 -0.75
N PHE A 424 5.62 -16.74 0.37
CA PHE A 424 6.88 -16.65 1.12
C PHE A 424 7.35 -18.03 1.60
N LEU A 425 6.48 -18.78 2.26
CA LEU A 425 6.78 -20.10 2.80
C LEU A 425 7.25 -21.05 1.70
N ILE A 426 6.49 -21.16 0.62
CA ILE A 426 6.83 -22.02 -0.51
C ILE A 426 8.13 -21.58 -1.19
N SER A 427 8.34 -20.28 -1.38
CA SER A 427 9.57 -19.74 -1.98
C SER A 427 10.82 -20.03 -1.17
N ASN A 428 10.67 -20.26 0.12
CA ASN A 428 11.76 -20.43 1.06
C ASN A 428 11.84 -21.86 1.65
N ASP A 429 11.17 -22.83 1.00
CA ASP A 429 11.14 -24.26 1.36
C ASP A 429 10.69 -24.52 2.83
N MET A 430 9.80 -23.64 3.34
CA MET A 430 9.21 -23.78 4.67
C MET A 430 7.92 -24.60 4.56
N VAL A 431 7.75 -25.55 5.48
CA VAL A 431 6.61 -26.48 5.49
C VAL A 431 5.31 -25.72 5.80
N LEU A 432 4.33 -25.78 4.89
CA LEU A 432 3.07 -25.03 5.03
C LEU A 432 2.29 -25.47 6.27
N GLU A 433 2.22 -26.76 6.54
CA GLU A 433 1.50 -27.35 7.67
C GLU A 433 2.03 -26.86 9.03
N GLU A 434 3.32 -26.53 9.11
CA GLU A 434 3.98 -26.10 10.34
C GLU A 434 3.95 -24.57 10.49
N HIS A 435 4.10 -23.83 9.39
CA HIS A 435 4.37 -22.40 9.45
C HIS A 435 3.20 -21.51 9.04
N LEU A 436 2.18 -22.05 8.36
CA LEU A 436 1.08 -21.20 7.87
C LEU A 436 0.32 -20.53 9.02
N HIS A 437 0.01 -21.28 10.09
CA HIS A 437 -0.70 -20.78 11.27
C HIS A 437 0.23 -20.17 12.34
N ALA A 438 1.55 -20.38 12.24
CA ALA A 438 2.51 -19.78 13.16
C ALA A 438 2.57 -18.25 12.94
N ASP A 439 2.83 -17.48 13.99
CA ASP A 439 3.13 -16.06 13.89
C ASP A 439 4.61 -15.85 13.57
N LEU A 440 4.93 -15.42 12.36
CA LEU A 440 6.31 -15.22 11.91
C LEU A 440 6.82 -13.82 12.24
N CYS A 441 6.01 -12.79 12.08
CA CYS A 441 6.43 -11.41 12.26
C CYS A 441 5.29 -10.45 12.71
N GLY A 442 4.29 -10.98 13.41
CA GLY A 442 3.15 -10.23 13.93
C GLY A 442 1.92 -10.23 13.02
N GLU A 443 1.88 -11.12 12.02
CA GLU A 443 0.75 -11.26 11.11
C GLU A 443 -0.37 -12.13 11.65
N ASN A 444 -0.07 -13.00 12.59
CA ASN A 444 -1.01 -14.01 13.08
C ASN A 444 -1.06 -14.02 14.62
N PRO A 445 -1.49 -12.92 15.25
CA PRO A 445 -1.50 -12.83 16.70
C PRO A 445 -2.36 -13.93 17.31
N PRO A 446 -1.97 -14.50 18.46
CA PRO A 446 -2.66 -15.63 19.07
C PRO A 446 -4.03 -15.28 19.68
N ARG A 447 -4.31 -13.99 19.81
CA ARG A 447 -5.59 -13.45 20.32
C ARG A 447 -5.97 -12.21 19.51
N LEU A 448 -7.25 -12.13 19.19
CA LEU A 448 -7.88 -10.97 18.53
C LEU A 448 -8.55 -10.08 19.56
#